data_39b13192a24d47a2eb9481ae992086f8
#
_entry.id   39b13192a24d47a2eb9481ae992086f8
#
_cell.length_a   1.000
_cell.length_b   1.000
_cell.length_c   1.000
_cell.angle_alpha   90.00
_cell.angle_beta   90.00
_cell.angle_gamma   90.00
#
_symmetry.space_group_name_H-M   'P 1'
#
loop_
_entity.id
_entity.type
_entity.pdbx_description
1 polymer ?
#
loop_
_entity_poly.entity_id
_entity_poly.type
_entity_poly.pdbx_seq_one_letter_code
_entity_poly.pdbx_strand_id
1 'polypeptide(L)'
;MVKSLILIAVFLGLLPFLLGLLYTRFIEEEKENLLLQMAAGYIIMFGIFEIMALPLIFMRQSLTLLTGLYLGILGVAAVISLILNRKRIVLVIKDTIGGIQKFTLCIWAVLLLLMGQIAVYIRYQYSNADDAFFVASATTSVATNTIFAYNPYTGTAYSKLPPRYLLSPFHAWNAVLSRITDTHPAIMAHMVFMIVFLVLAYAVYALIGRALFANDIEKTGYFLTVLAGLHIFAAYSERTSGLFLLIRLWQGKAVLAGILLPLILYLAVRLFLMEGKRADWVLLFLLM
;
A
#
# COMPACT_ATOMS: atom_id res chain seq x y z
N MET A 1 -11.47 3.62 -19.74
CA MET A 1 -11.58 4.39 -18.49
C MET A 1 -12.38 3.66 -17.40
N VAL A 2 -13.68 3.35 -17.57
CA VAL A 2 -14.46 2.64 -16.53
C VAL A 2 -13.86 1.29 -16.18
N LYS A 3 -13.46 0.45 -17.16
CA LYS A 3 -12.80 -0.83 -16.95
C LYS A 3 -11.54 -0.68 -16.07
N SER A 4 -10.68 0.29 -16.37
CA SER A 4 -9.45 0.54 -15.62
C SER A 4 -9.75 0.91 -14.17
N LEU A 5 -10.75 1.76 -13.92
CA LEU A 5 -11.17 2.14 -12.56
C LEU A 5 -11.70 0.94 -11.76
N ILE A 6 -12.49 0.07 -12.39
CA ILE A 6 -12.98 -1.17 -11.76
C ILE A 6 -11.79 -2.07 -11.39
N LEU A 7 -10.84 -2.27 -12.30
CA LEU A 7 -9.67 -3.10 -12.04
C LEU A 7 -8.79 -2.50 -10.93
N ILE A 8 -8.58 -1.18 -10.92
CA ILE A 8 -7.89 -0.48 -9.82
C ILE A 8 -8.60 -0.73 -8.49
N ALA A 9 -9.91 -0.55 -8.42
CA ALA A 9 -10.69 -0.80 -7.21
C ALA A 9 -10.61 -2.27 -6.75
N VAL A 10 -10.63 -3.22 -7.68
CA VAL A 10 -10.46 -4.63 -7.36
C VAL A 10 -9.05 -4.93 -6.84
N PHE A 11 -7.99 -4.48 -7.53
CA PHE A 11 -6.61 -4.82 -7.16
C PHE A 11 -6.09 -4.06 -5.95
N LEU A 12 -6.48 -2.80 -5.78
CA LEU A 12 -5.98 -1.95 -4.68
C LEU A 12 -7.01 -1.74 -3.55
N GLY A 13 -8.23 -2.24 -3.70
CA GLY A 13 -9.28 -2.19 -2.68
C GLY A 13 -9.72 -3.58 -2.23
N LEU A 14 -10.41 -4.31 -3.10
CA LEU A 14 -11.01 -5.60 -2.74
C LEU A 14 -9.95 -6.68 -2.43
N LEU A 15 -8.92 -6.79 -3.24
CA LEU A 15 -7.93 -7.85 -3.10
C LEU A 15 -7.13 -7.76 -1.79
N PRO A 16 -6.56 -6.59 -1.38
CA PRO A 16 -5.91 -6.48 -0.07
C PRO A 16 -6.90 -6.74 1.08
N PHE A 17 -8.15 -6.32 0.97
CA PHE A 17 -9.18 -6.68 1.95
C PHE A 17 -9.33 -8.21 2.10
N LEU A 18 -9.48 -8.93 1.00
CA LEU A 18 -9.62 -10.40 1.01
C LEU A 18 -8.38 -11.08 1.59
N LEU A 19 -7.18 -10.64 1.23
CA LEU A 19 -5.93 -11.19 1.76
C LEU A 19 -5.77 -10.89 3.26
N GLY A 20 -6.14 -9.71 3.70
CA GLY A 20 -6.12 -9.34 5.10
C GLY A 20 -7.12 -10.12 5.95
N LEU A 21 -8.25 -10.57 5.39
CA LEU A 21 -9.17 -11.48 6.06
C LEU A 21 -8.53 -12.84 6.39
N LEU A 22 -7.61 -13.32 5.57
CA LEU A 22 -6.86 -14.56 5.87
C LEU A 22 -5.98 -14.36 7.11
N TYR A 23 -5.30 -13.22 7.21
CA TYR A 23 -4.47 -12.90 8.37
C TYR A 23 -5.30 -12.72 9.64
N THR A 24 -6.33 -11.88 9.61
CA THR A 24 -7.14 -11.57 10.80
C THR A 24 -8.03 -12.76 11.26
N ARG A 25 -8.08 -13.84 10.48
CA ARG A 25 -8.71 -15.09 10.91
C ARG A 25 -8.05 -15.69 12.16
N PHE A 26 -6.77 -15.44 12.35
CA PHE A 26 -5.98 -15.97 13.47
C PHE A 26 -5.91 -15.02 14.67
N ILE A 27 -6.61 -13.87 14.62
CA ILE A 27 -6.62 -12.84 15.66
C ILE A 27 -8.07 -12.56 16.04
N GLU A 28 -8.54 -13.13 17.16
CA GLU A 28 -9.95 -13.05 17.52
C GLU A 28 -10.41 -11.63 17.86
N GLU A 29 -9.59 -10.87 18.55
CA GLU A 29 -9.88 -9.50 18.97
C GLU A 29 -9.98 -8.52 17.80
N GLU A 30 -9.39 -8.86 16.67
CA GLU A 30 -9.28 -7.98 15.50
C GLU A 30 -9.97 -8.53 14.23
N LYS A 31 -10.84 -9.53 14.42
CA LYS A 31 -11.52 -10.22 13.30
C LYS A 31 -12.27 -9.29 12.36
N GLU A 32 -12.80 -8.20 12.88
CA GLU A 32 -13.67 -7.26 12.15
C GLU A 32 -13.00 -5.91 11.91
N ASN A 33 -11.72 -5.75 12.25
CA ASN A 33 -10.97 -4.52 12.04
C ASN A 33 -10.56 -4.35 10.57
N LEU A 34 -11.35 -3.57 9.80
CA LEU A 34 -11.09 -3.27 8.40
C LEU A 34 -9.73 -2.61 8.17
N LEU A 35 -9.29 -1.71 9.06
CA LEU A 35 -8.01 -1.00 8.91
C LEU A 35 -6.84 -1.98 8.96
N LEU A 36 -6.87 -2.92 9.90
CA LEU A 36 -5.85 -3.96 10.02
C LEU A 36 -5.90 -4.94 8.85
N GLN A 37 -7.11 -5.29 8.39
CA GLN A 37 -7.27 -6.15 7.21
C GLN A 37 -6.65 -5.51 5.96
N MET A 38 -6.94 -4.23 5.71
CA MET A 38 -6.34 -3.52 4.58
C MET A 38 -4.82 -3.46 4.69
N ALA A 39 -4.28 -3.07 5.84
CA ALA A 39 -2.83 -2.98 6.06
C ALA A 39 -2.14 -4.35 5.88
N ALA A 40 -2.65 -5.40 6.52
CA ALA A 40 -2.12 -6.75 6.41
C ALA A 40 -2.19 -7.28 4.97
N GLY A 41 -3.29 -7.02 4.27
CA GLY A 41 -3.46 -7.43 2.88
C GLY A 41 -2.42 -6.81 1.95
N TYR A 42 -2.09 -5.52 2.12
CA TYR A 42 -1.02 -4.88 1.36
C TYR A 42 0.36 -5.49 1.65
N ILE A 43 0.65 -5.82 2.92
CA ILE A 43 1.90 -6.50 3.26
C ILE A 43 1.98 -7.86 2.56
N ILE A 44 0.91 -8.64 2.60
CA ILE A 44 0.87 -9.95 1.94
C ILE A 44 1.07 -9.78 0.43
N MET A 45 0.45 -8.76 -0.18
CA MET A 45 0.64 -8.47 -1.61
C MET A 45 2.08 -8.08 -1.95
N PHE A 46 2.69 -7.21 -1.16
CA PHE A 46 4.08 -6.79 -1.35
C PHE A 46 5.05 -7.95 -1.13
N GLY A 47 4.89 -8.73 -0.05
CA GLY A 47 5.74 -9.88 0.23
C GLY A 47 5.67 -10.95 -0.86
N ILE A 48 4.47 -11.32 -1.31
CA ILE A 48 4.30 -12.25 -2.45
C ILE A 48 4.98 -11.67 -3.69
N PHE A 49 4.77 -10.37 -3.98
CA PHE A 49 5.37 -9.75 -5.15
C PHE A 49 6.89 -9.78 -5.09
N GLU A 50 7.49 -9.43 -3.97
CA GLU A 50 8.95 -9.39 -3.79
C GLU A 50 9.57 -10.77 -3.96
N ILE A 51 9.02 -11.79 -3.29
CA ILE A 51 9.47 -13.19 -3.39
C ILE A 51 9.44 -13.67 -4.85
N MET A 52 8.47 -13.24 -5.64
CA MET A 52 8.36 -13.63 -7.05
C MET A 52 9.19 -12.76 -7.98
N ALA A 53 9.20 -11.45 -7.78
CA ALA A 53 9.83 -10.51 -8.69
C ALA A 53 11.36 -10.63 -8.65
N LEU A 54 11.96 -10.77 -7.46
CA LEU A 54 13.41 -10.83 -7.33
C LEU A 54 14.05 -11.97 -8.16
N PRO A 55 13.66 -13.25 -8.03
CA PRO A 55 14.20 -14.31 -8.87
C PRO A 55 13.99 -14.05 -10.37
N LEU A 56 12.81 -13.56 -10.77
CA LEU A 56 12.50 -13.30 -12.16
C LEU A 56 13.30 -12.14 -12.75
N ILE A 57 13.65 -11.11 -11.95
CA ILE A 57 14.57 -10.04 -12.33
C ILE A 57 15.96 -10.62 -12.59
N PHE A 58 16.49 -11.42 -11.65
CA PHE A 58 17.81 -12.06 -11.82
C PHE A 58 17.86 -12.98 -13.04
N MET A 59 16.77 -13.71 -13.30
CA MET A 59 16.64 -14.57 -14.48
C MET A 59 16.29 -13.81 -15.76
N ARG A 60 16.17 -12.48 -15.72
CA ARG A 60 15.78 -11.61 -16.86
C ARG A 60 14.50 -12.07 -17.58
N GLN A 61 13.50 -12.48 -16.80
CA GLN A 61 12.25 -12.97 -17.33
C GLN A 61 11.34 -11.84 -17.84
N SER A 62 10.28 -12.23 -18.55
CA SER A 62 9.31 -11.26 -19.10
C SER A 62 8.36 -10.71 -18.03
N LEU A 63 7.88 -9.48 -18.25
CA LEU A 63 6.82 -8.88 -17.43
C LEU A 63 5.52 -9.70 -17.52
N THR A 64 5.24 -10.34 -18.68
CA THR A 64 4.08 -11.21 -18.86
C THR A 64 4.11 -12.39 -17.90
N LEU A 65 5.26 -13.06 -17.75
CA LEU A 65 5.40 -14.19 -16.83
C LEU A 65 5.19 -13.73 -15.37
N LEU A 66 5.83 -12.65 -14.95
CA LEU A 66 5.64 -12.10 -13.60
C LEU A 66 4.17 -11.74 -13.35
N THR A 67 3.53 -11.05 -14.30
CA THR A 67 2.11 -10.68 -14.20
C THR A 67 1.21 -11.90 -14.07
N GLY A 68 1.41 -12.92 -14.90
CA GLY A 68 0.60 -14.15 -14.89
C GLY A 68 0.75 -14.94 -13.59
N LEU A 69 1.98 -15.12 -13.11
CA LEU A 69 2.24 -15.82 -11.85
C LEU A 69 1.65 -15.05 -10.65
N TYR A 70 1.87 -13.73 -10.60
CA TYR A 70 1.33 -12.88 -9.54
C TYR A 70 -0.20 -12.91 -9.49
N LEU A 71 -0.86 -12.77 -10.64
CA LEU A 71 -2.31 -12.91 -10.76
C LEU A 71 -2.82 -14.29 -10.34
N GLY A 72 -2.11 -15.34 -10.73
CA GLY A 72 -2.46 -16.71 -10.36
C GLY A 72 -2.45 -16.93 -8.86
N ILE A 73 -1.36 -16.53 -8.18
CA ILE A 73 -1.23 -16.70 -6.72
C ILE A 73 -2.25 -15.83 -5.99
N LEU A 74 -2.39 -14.55 -6.35
CA LEU A 74 -3.37 -13.67 -5.71
C LEU A 74 -4.80 -14.13 -5.96
N GLY A 75 -5.11 -14.63 -7.16
CA GLY A 75 -6.41 -15.16 -7.49
C GLY A 75 -6.77 -16.40 -6.65
N VAL A 76 -5.85 -17.34 -6.52
CA VAL A 76 -6.03 -18.52 -5.65
C VAL A 76 -6.23 -18.09 -4.19
N ALA A 77 -5.38 -17.19 -3.67
CA ALA A 77 -5.51 -16.70 -2.31
C ALA A 77 -6.83 -15.97 -2.07
N ALA A 78 -7.29 -15.15 -3.03
CA ALA A 78 -8.58 -14.47 -2.95
C ALA A 78 -9.76 -15.45 -2.94
N VAL A 79 -9.75 -16.49 -3.79
CA VAL A 79 -10.79 -17.54 -3.81
C VAL A 79 -10.82 -18.28 -2.48
N ILE A 80 -9.67 -18.69 -1.95
CA ILE A 80 -9.56 -19.32 -0.63
C ILE A 80 -10.13 -18.40 0.45
N SER A 81 -9.79 -17.12 0.42
CA SER A 81 -10.31 -16.13 1.37
C SER A 81 -11.83 -16.01 1.29
N LEU A 82 -12.39 -15.92 0.08
CA LEU A 82 -13.83 -15.82 -0.13
C LEU A 82 -14.57 -17.06 0.43
N ILE A 83 -14.05 -18.26 0.17
CA ILE A 83 -14.67 -19.50 0.67
C ILE A 83 -14.61 -19.55 2.19
N LEU A 84 -13.44 -19.28 2.78
CA LEU A 84 -13.22 -19.42 4.21
C LEU A 84 -13.86 -18.30 5.05
N ASN A 85 -14.01 -17.09 4.49
CA ASN A 85 -14.44 -15.90 5.23
C ASN A 85 -15.79 -15.33 4.78
N ARG A 86 -16.58 -16.04 3.96
CA ARG A 86 -17.84 -15.53 3.39
C ARG A 86 -18.80 -14.89 4.41
N LYS A 87 -18.93 -15.48 5.61
CA LYS A 87 -19.77 -14.95 6.68
C LYS A 87 -19.15 -13.70 7.32
N ARG A 88 -17.83 -13.68 7.47
CA ARG A 88 -17.09 -12.58 8.08
C ARG A 88 -17.11 -11.31 7.22
N ILE A 89 -17.11 -11.43 5.90
CA ILE A 89 -17.20 -10.28 4.97
C ILE A 89 -18.44 -9.45 5.32
N VAL A 90 -19.58 -10.09 5.49
CA VAL A 90 -20.83 -9.40 5.85
C VAL A 90 -20.73 -8.73 7.23
N LEU A 91 -20.11 -9.40 8.20
CA LEU A 91 -19.92 -8.87 9.56
C LEU A 91 -19.01 -7.64 9.53
N VAL A 92 -17.86 -7.72 8.85
CA VAL A 92 -16.93 -6.59 8.72
C VAL A 92 -17.60 -5.38 8.06
N ILE A 93 -18.35 -5.60 6.99
CA ILE A 93 -19.09 -4.51 6.31
C ILE A 93 -20.11 -3.88 7.27
N LYS A 94 -20.89 -4.70 7.96
CA LYS A 94 -21.90 -4.23 8.91
C LYS A 94 -21.26 -3.45 10.07
N ASP A 95 -20.17 -3.96 10.63
CA ASP A 95 -19.45 -3.33 11.73
C ASP A 95 -18.79 -2.00 11.29
N THR A 96 -18.21 -1.99 10.11
CA THR A 96 -17.66 -0.77 9.52
C THR A 96 -18.73 0.31 9.33
N ILE A 97 -19.90 -0.03 8.76
CA ILE A 97 -21.01 0.91 8.59
C ILE A 97 -21.53 1.40 9.96
N GLY A 98 -21.69 0.50 10.94
CA GLY A 98 -22.07 0.87 12.29
C GLY A 98 -21.03 1.75 13.00
N GLY A 99 -19.75 1.55 12.69
CA GLY A 99 -18.64 2.36 13.19
C GLY A 99 -18.68 3.81 12.72
N ILE A 100 -19.17 4.08 11.50
CA ILE A 100 -19.28 5.44 10.95
C ILE A 100 -20.20 6.32 11.80
N GLN A 101 -21.25 5.73 12.38
CA GLN A 101 -22.20 6.45 13.26
C GLN A 101 -21.54 6.92 14.57
N LYS A 102 -20.40 6.35 14.95
CA LYS A 102 -19.64 6.71 16.15
C LYS A 102 -18.54 7.76 15.87
N PHE A 103 -18.45 8.26 14.65
CA PHE A 103 -17.42 9.22 14.29
C PHE A 103 -17.62 10.55 15.02
N THR A 104 -16.56 11.00 15.69
CA THR A 104 -16.49 12.29 16.36
C THR A 104 -16.20 13.42 15.37
N LEU A 105 -16.38 14.65 15.81
CA LEU A 105 -16.03 15.84 15.00
C LEU A 105 -14.58 15.78 14.53
N CYS A 106 -13.67 15.29 15.36
CA CYS A 106 -12.24 15.16 15.02
C CYS A 106 -12.00 14.16 13.90
N ILE A 107 -12.69 13.03 13.89
CA ILE A 107 -12.60 12.06 12.78
C ILE A 107 -13.12 12.68 11.48
N TRP A 108 -14.24 13.41 11.53
CA TRP A 108 -14.74 14.12 10.35
C TRP A 108 -13.75 15.19 9.86
N ALA A 109 -13.08 15.91 10.76
CA ALA A 109 -12.04 16.86 10.40
C ALA A 109 -10.86 16.18 9.70
N VAL A 110 -10.39 15.02 10.19
CA VAL A 110 -9.34 14.22 9.53
C VAL A 110 -9.77 13.79 8.15
N LEU A 111 -11.01 13.28 8.00
CA LEU A 111 -11.53 12.87 6.69
C LEU A 111 -11.61 14.05 5.72
N LEU A 112 -12.00 15.22 6.19
CA LEU A 112 -12.02 16.45 5.37
C LEU A 112 -10.60 16.84 4.93
N LEU A 113 -9.62 16.81 5.84
CA LEU A 113 -8.21 17.07 5.52
C LEU A 113 -7.67 16.05 4.51
N LEU A 114 -7.99 14.78 4.69
CA LEU A 114 -7.61 13.71 3.75
C LEU A 114 -8.22 13.92 2.36
N MET A 115 -9.50 14.27 2.29
CA MET A 115 -10.17 14.58 1.02
C MET A 115 -9.56 15.81 0.35
N GLY A 116 -9.19 16.83 1.10
CA GLY A 116 -8.46 18.00 0.60
C GLY A 116 -7.10 17.62 -0.01
N GLN A 117 -6.33 16.77 0.66
CA GLN A 117 -5.06 16.25 0.15
C GLN A 117 -5.26 15.43 -1.14
N ILE A 118 -6.27 14.57 -1.19
CA ILE A 118 -6.63 13.81 -2.40
C ILE A 118 -7.00 14.74 -3.55
N ALA A 119 -7.79 15.78 -3.28
CA ALA A 119 -8.17 16.77 -4.30
C ALA A 119 -6.93 17.51 -4.87
N VAL A 120 -5.94 17.81 -4.02
CA VAL A 120 -4.66 18.38 -4.46
C VAL A 120 -3.93 17.41 -5.39
N TYR A 121 -3.87 16.11 -5.09
CA TYR A 121 -3.21 15.13 -5.97
C TYR A 121 -3.93 14.95 -7.32
N ILE A 122 -5.24 15.03 -7.34
CA ILE A 122 -5.99 14.97 -8.59
C ILE A 122 -5.73 16.21 -9.45
N ARG A 123 -5.58 17.39 -8.83
CA ARG A 123 -5.43 18.67 -9.54
C ARG A 123 -3.98 19.02 -9.87
N TYR A 124 -3.04 18.68 -9.00
CA TYR A 124 -1.64 19.04 -9.11
C TYR A 124 -0.76 17.81 -8.96
N GLN A 125 -0.02 17.49 -10.01
CA GLN A 125 0.97 16.42 -10.00
C GLN A 125 2.36 17.02 -9.81
N TYR A 126 3.12 16.47 -8.88
CA TYR A 126 4.49 16.89 -8.65
C TYR A 126 5.44 15.91 -9.34
N SER A 127 6.09 16.38 -10.39
CA SER A 127 7.18 15.64 -11.06
C SER A 127 8.53 16.03 -10.46
N ASN A 128 9.46 15.11 -10.35
CA ASN A 128 10.81 15.35 -9.90
C ASN A 128 11.84 14.47 -10.64
N ALA A 129 13.12 14.68 -10.35
CA ALA A 129 14.20 13.93 -11.00
C ALA A 129 14.11 12.40 -10.81
N ASP A 130 13.46 11.93 -9.74
CA ASP A 130 13.25 10.50 -9.48
C ASP A 130 12.31 9.83 -10.52
N ASP A 131 11.47 10.61 -11.22
CA ASP A 131 10.60 10.11 -12.30
C ASP A 131 11.40 9.53 -13.45
N ALA A 132 12.53 10.13 -13.76
CA ALA A 132 13.46 9.67 -14.79
C ALA A 132 14.00 8.25 -14.51
N PHE A 133 13.88 7.76 -13.29
CA PHE A 133 14.21 6.39 -12.96
C PHE A 133 12.96 5.54 -12.69
N PHE A 134 12.16 5.85 -11.68
CA PHE A 134 11.11 4.93 -11.20
C PHE A 134 9.94 4.83 -12.18
N VAL A 135 9.45 5.97 -12.69
CA VAL A 135 8.34 5.97 -13.65
C VAL A 135 8.82 5.49 -15.03
N ALA A 136 9.99 5.94 -15.46
CA ALA A 136 10.56 5.52 -16.74
C ALA A 136 10.92 4.02 -16.74
N SER A 137 11.42 3.45 -15.63
CA SER A 137 11.66 2.00 -15.52
C SER A 137 10.36 1.20 -15.64
N ALA A 138 9.27 1.64 -15.00
CA ALA A 138 7.98 0.99 -15.12
C ALA A 138 7.44 1.09 -16.56
N THR A 139 7.53 2.27 -17.19
CA THR A 139 7.09 2.51 -18.57
C THR A 139 7.89 1.66 -19.57
N THR A 140 9.21 1.62 -19.41
CA THR A 140 10.09 0.79 -20.24
C THR A 140 9.74 -0.69 -20.06
N SER A 141 9.50 -1.15 -18.83
CA SER A 141 9.11 -2.54 -18.56
C SER A 141 7.79 -2.93 -19.25
N VAL A 142 6.81 -2.04 -19.26
CA VAL A 142 5.53 -2.26 -19.96
C VAL A 142 5.76 -2.30 -21.47
N ALA A 143 6.52 -1.34 -22.03
CA ALA A 143 6.74 -1.20 -23.46
C ALA A 143 7.58 -2.35 -24.05
N THR A 144 8.60 -2.82 -23.32
CA THR A 144 9.54 -3.86 -23.80
C THR A 144 9.16 -5.27 -23.36
N ASN A 145 8.14 -5.40 -22.51
CA ASN A 145 7.75 -6.67 -21.86
C ASN A 145 8.90 -7.33 -21.07
N THR A 146 9.73 -6.53 -20.41
CA THR A 146 10.85 -7.00 -19.60
C THR A 146 10.73 -6.51 -18.15
N ILE A 147 11.52 -7.07 -17.24
CA ILE A 147 11.57 -6.62 -15.86
C ILE A 147 12.95 -6.05 -15.60
N PHE A 148 13.07 -4.71 -15.49
CA PHE A 148 14.31 -4.00 -15.16
C PHE A 148 15.51 -4.40 -16.06
N ALA A 149 15.26 -4.67 -17.36
CA ALA A 149 16.30 -5.10 -18.30
C ALA A 149 17.00 -3.95 -19.00
N TYR A 150 16.39 -2.76 -19.02
CA TYR A 150 16.89 -1.59 -19.74
C TYR A 150 17.16 -0.43 -18.81
N ASN A 151 18.21 0.34 -19.12
CA ASN A 151 18.49 1.60 -18.47
C ASN A 151 17.42 2.64 -18.86
N PRO A 152 16.63 3.16 -17.92
CA PRO A 152 15.53 4.08 -18.25
C PRO A 152 16.01 5.45 -18.76
N TYR A 153 17.28 5.82 -18.53
CA TYR A 153 17.85 7.08 -19.00
C TYR A 153 18.33 7.03 -20.45
N THR A 154 18.82 5.87 -20.88
CA THR A 154 19.46 5.71 -22.20
C THR A 154 18.69 4.78 -23.14
N GLY A 155 17.76 3.99 -22.62
CA GLY A 155 17.04 2.96 -23.38
C GLY A 155 17.90 1.76 -23.78
N THR A 156 19.17 1.68 -23.33
CA THR A 156 20.07 0.57 -23.64
C THR A 156 19.88 -0.59 -22.67
N ALA A 157 20.02 -1.83 -23.17
CA ALA A 157 19.96 -3.00 -22.32
C ALA A 157 21.12 -3.04 -21.32
N TYR A 158 20.84 -3.41 -20.07
CA TYR A 158 21.87 -3.61 -19.07
C TYR A 158 22.71 -4.86 -19.39
N SER A 159 24.02 -4.71 -19.54
CA SER A 159 24.94 -5.85 -19.61
C SER A 159 24.98 -6.59 -18.26
N LYS A 160 25.06 -5.83 -17.15
CA LYS A 160 24.93 -6.32 -15.76
C LYS A 160 23.83 -5.54 -15.06
N LEU A 161 23.02 -6.22 -14.27
CA LEU A 161 21.98 -5.58 -13.48
C LEU A 161 22.59 -4.59 -12.48
N PRO A 162 22.09 -3.34 -12.40
CA PRO A 162 22.62 -2.34 -11.50
C PRO A 162 22.27 -2.70 -10.05
N PRO A 163 23.26 -2.78 -9.13
CA PRO A 163 23.01 -3.27 -7.77
C PRO A 163 22.11 -2.35 -6.93
N ARG A 164 22.12 -1.04 -7.25
CA ARG A 164 21.45 -0.01 -6.43
C ARG A 164 19.95 -0.22 -6.24
N TYR A 165 19.25 -0.74 -7.23
CA TYR A 165 17.77 -0.89 -7.19
C TYR A 165 17.33 -2.33 -7.41
N LEU A 166 18.27 -3.27 -7.36
CA LEU A 166 18.01 -4.66 -7.68
C LEU A 166 17.04 -5.31 -6.68
N LEU A 167 17.19 -4.98 -5.39
CA LEU A 167 16.35 -5.48 -4.30
C LEU A 167 15.13 -4.57 -4.00
N SER A 168 14.78 -3.68 -4.91
CA SER A 168 13.63 -2.78 -4.74
C SER A 168 12.69 -2.87 -5.94
N PRO A 169 11.88 -3.94 -6.06
CA PRO A 169 11.07 -4.21 -7.25
C PRO A 169 9.80 -3.35 -7.35
N PHE A 170 9.66 -2.29 -6.56
CA PHE A 170 8.45 -1.46 -6.51
C PHE A 170 8.06 -0.86 -7.88
N HIS A 171 9.05 -0.46 -8.70
CA HIS A 171 8.80 0.00 -10.08
C HIS A 171 8.28 -1.12 -10.98
N ALA A 172 8.70 -2.37 -10.75
CA ALA A 172 8.16 -3.53 -11.46
C ALA A 172 6.71 -3.83 -11.02
N TRP A 173 6.37 -3.59 -9.74
CA TRP A 173 5.00 -3.68 -9.27
C TRP A 173 4.09 -2.64 -9.92
N ASN A 174 4.58 -1.39 -10.09
CA ASN A 174 3.89 -0.38 -10.89
C ASN A 174 3.64 -0.89 -12.33
N ALA A 175 4.67 -1.45 -12.99
CA ALA A 175 4.54 -1.98 -14.35
C ALA A 175 3.49 -3.11 -14.45
N VAL A 176 3.47 -4.03 -13.47
CA VAL A 176 2.48 -5.11 -13.39
C VAL A 176 1.07 -4.56 -13.25
N LEU A 177 0.83 -3.64 -12.30
CA LEU A 177 -0.48 -3.04 -12.10
C LEU A 177 -0.92 -2.21 -13.31
N SER A 178 0.00 -1.43 -13.90
CA SER A 178 -0.28 -0.67 -15.12
C SER A 178 -0.75 -1.58 -16.26
N ARG A 179 -0.10 -2.72 -16.43
CA ARG A 179 -0.47 -3.70 -17.44
C ARG A 179 -1.84 -4.35 -17.18
N ILE A 180 -2.11 -4.72 -15.91
CA ILE A 180 -3.39 -5.34 -15.53
C ILE A 180 -4.56 -4.38 -15.73
N THR A 181 -4.36 -3.11 -15.35
CA THR A 181 -5.42 -2.09 -15.31
C THR A 181 -5.54 -1.30 -16.60
N ASP A 182 -4.65 -1.52 -17.55
CA ASP A 182 -4.53 -0.72 -18.79
C ASP A 182 -4.41 0.78 -18.47
N THR A 183 -3.57 1.11 -17.48
CA THR A 183 -3.33 2.47 -16.99
C THR A 183 -1.86 2.82 -17.18
N HIS A 184 -1.55 4.01 -17.73
CA HIS A 184 -0.17 4.43 -17.91
C HIS A 184 0.60 4.48 -16.59
N PRO A 185 1.87 3.99 -16.50
CA PRO A 185 2.64 3.93 -15.26
C PRO A 185 2.79 5.27 -14.52
N ALA A 186 2.83 6.39 -15.25
CA ALA A 186 2.86 7.72 -14.63
C ALA A 186 1.53 8.07 -13.92
N ILE A 187 0.39 7.71 -14.51
CA ILE A 187 -0.94 7.90 -13.88
C ILE A 187 -1.06 6.98 -12.65
N MET A 188 -0.60 5.72 -12.80
CA MET A 188 -0.56 4.77 -11.69
C MET A 188 0.27 5.32 -10.52
N ALA A 189 1.48 5.85 -10.77
CA ALA A 189 2.35 6.43 -9.76
C ALA A 189 1.77 7.70 -9.14
N HIS A 190 1.57 8.75 -9.94
CA HIS A 190 1.31 10.10 -9.43
C HIS A 190 -0.14 10.37 -9.03
N MET A 191 -1.07 9.50 -9.43
CA MET A 191 -2.48 9.66 -9.05
C MET A 191 -2.96 8.48 -8.20
N VAL A 192 -2.91 7.27 -8.74
CA VAL A 192 -3.50 6.10 -8.08
C VAL A 192 -2.76 5.75 -6.79
N PHE A 193 -1.43 5.59 -6.85
CA PHE A 193 -0.64 5.25 -5.66
C PHE A 193 -0.68 6.35 -4.60
N MET A 194 -0.62 7.61 -5.01
CA MET A 194 -0.70 8.72 -4.07
C MET A 194 -2.00 8.69 -3.26
N ILE A 195 -3.14 8.48 -3.92
CA ILE A 195 -4.44 8.40 -3.25
C ILE A 195 -4.54 7.17 -2.35
N VAL A 196 -4.25 6.01 -2.92
CA VAL A 196 -4.41 4.73 -2.23
C VAL A 196 -3.49 4.61 -1.02
N PHE A 197 -2.22 4.96 -1.18
CA PHE A 197 -1.24 4.86 -0.09
C PHE A 197 -1.41 5.96 0.96
N LEU A 198 -1.94 7.13 0.59
CA LEU A 198 -2.30 8.13 1.57
C LEU A 198 -3.42 7.60 2.50
N VAL A 199 -4.47 7.02 1.93
CA VAL A 199 -5.55 6.39 2.71
C VAL A 199 -5.00 5.27 3.58
N LEU A 200 -4.12 4.42 3.04
CA LEU A 200 -3.50 3.33 3.77
C LEU A 200 -2.61 3.83 4.92
N ALA A 201 -1.83 4.91 4.71
CA ALA A 201 -1.02 5.52 5.75
C ALA A 201 -1.88 6.02 6.93
N TYR A 202 -2.96 6.74 6.63
CA TYR A 202 -3.90 7.17 7.68
C TYR A 202 -4.60 5.99 8.36
N ALA A 203 -4.88 4.89 7.65
CA ALA A 203 -5.38 3.67 8.27
C ALA A 203 -4.37 3.08 9.27
N VAL A 204 -3.08 3.03 8.92
CA VAL A 204 -2.02 2.58 9.82
C VAL A 204 -1.85 3.53 11.02
N TYR A 205 -1.88 4.83 10.81
CA TYR A 205 -1.83 5.79 11.91
C TYR A 205 -3.04 5.69 12.83
N ALA A 206 -4.23 5.40 12.28
CA ALA A 206 -5.41 5.15 13.08
C ALA A 206 -5.28 3.88 13.95
N LEU A 207 -4.64 2.82 13.44
CA LEU A 207 -4.30 1.64 14.23
C LEU A 207 -3.36 1.97 15.39
N ILE A 208 -2.32 2.77 15.14
CA ILE A 208 -1.40 3.24 16.18
C ILE A 208 -2.16 4.08 17.23
N GLY A 209 -2.97 5.05 16.79
CA GLY A 209 -3.76 5.88 17.71
C GLY A 209 -4.72 5.05 18.57
N ARG A 210 -5.41 4.07 17.98
CA ARG A 210 -6.28 3.15 18.73
C ARG A 210 -5.51 2.32 19.75
N ALA A 211 -4.32 1.86 19.41
CA ALA A 211 -3.46 1.12 20.34
C ALA A 211 -2.97 2.01 21.49
N LEU A 212 -2.55 3.25 21.21
CA LEU A 212 -2.05 4.18 22.21
C LEU A 212 -3.13 4.69 23.16
N PHE A 213 -4.36 4.84 22.67
CA PHE A 213 -5.49 5.40 23.45
C PHE A 213 -6.57 4.37 23.81
N ALA A 214 -6.22 3.09 23.90
CA ALA A 214 -7.14 2.01 24.32
C ALA A 214 -8.47 2.04 23.54
N ASN A 215 -8.43 2.21 22.23
CA ASN A 215 -9.56 2.31 21.31
C ASN A 215 -10.49 3.54 21.54
N ASP A 216 -10.04 4.56 22.27
CA ASP A 216 -10.75 5.83 22.37
C ASP A 216 -10.75 6.55 21.01
N ILE A 217 -11.93 6.63 20.38
CA ILE A 217 -12.12 7.17 19.04
C ILE A 217 -11.85 8.69 19.02
N GLU A 218 -12.22 9.40 20.08
CA GLU A 218 -12.05 10.84 20.16
C GLU A 218 -10.56 11.21 20.26
N LYS A 219 -9.82 10.58 21.18
CA LYS A 219 -8.38 10.78 21.32
C LYS A 219 -7.62 10.36 20.07
N THR A 220 -8.04 9.26 19.42
CA THR A 220 -7.50 8.85 18.12
C THR A 220 -7.75 9.92 17.06
N GLY A 221 -8.92 10.54 17.04
CA GLY A 221 -9.25 11.65 16.14
C GLY A 221 -8.36 12.88 16.37
N TYR A 222 -8.14 13.29 17.61
CA TYR A 222 -7.20 14.38 17.93
C TYR A 222 -5.78 14.05 17.47
N PHE A 223 -5.29 12.85 17.75
CA PHE A 223 -3.98 12.40 17.32
C PHE A 223 -3.82 12.49 15.80
N LEU A 224 -4.79 11.98 15.03
CA LEU A 224 -4.76 12.01 13.57
C LEU A 224 -4.84 13.45 13.02
N THR A 225 -5.62 14.33 13.66
CA THR A 225 -5.73 15.74 13.26
C THR A 225 -4.39 16.47 13.43
N VAL A 226 -3.75 16.29 14.58
CA VAL A 226 -2.43 16.87 14.86
C VAL A 226 -1.39 16.32 13.88
N LEU A 227 -1.40 15.00 13.65
CA LEU A 227 -0.48 14.34 12.72
C LEU A 227 -0.67 14.83 11.28
N ALA A 228 -1.92 15.00 10.83
CA ALA A 228 -2.23 15.58 9.52
C ALA A 228 -1.68 17.01 9.38
N GLY A 229 -1.88 17.84 10.40
CA GLY A 229 -1.31 19.18 10.43
C GLY A 229 0.21 19.17 10.35
N LEU A 230 0.88 18.35 11.17
CA LEU A 230 2.33 18.20 11.14
C LEU A 230 2.85 17.77 9.75
N HIS A 231 2.21 16.83 9.10
CA HIS A 231 2.61 16.39 7.76
C HIS A 231 2.41 17.51 6.72
N ILE A 232 1.29 18.23 6.76
CA ILE A 232 1.01 19.33 5.82
C ILE A 232 2.08 20.42 5.95
N PHE A 233 2.38 20.86 7.17
CA PHE A 233 3.39 21.90 7.39
C PHE A 233 4.83 21.44 7.14
N ALA A 234 5.12 20.15 7.36
CA ALA A 234 6.44 19.58 7.10
C ALA A 234 6.68 19.21 5.62
N ALA A 235 5.65 19.17 4.77
CA ALA A 235 5.76 18.70 3.39
C ALA A 235 6.71 19.52 2.52
N TYR A 236 6.93 20.78 2.85
CA TYR A 236 7.81 21.70 2.12
C TYR A 236 9.27 21.65 2.56
N SER A 237 9.58 20.89 3.61
CA SER A 237 10.94 20.75 4.12
C SER A 237 11.55 19.44 3.64
N GLU A 238 12.80 19.47 3.15
CA GLU A 238 13.49 18.29 2.68
C GLU A 238 13.70 17.26 3.81
N ARG A 239 13.63 15.99 3.44
CA ARG A 239 13.89 14.83 4.31
C ARG A 239 12.93 14.72 5.51
N THR A 240 11.73 15.25 5.40
CA THR A 240 10.70 15.12 6.43
C THR A 240 9.72 13.98 6.11
N SER A 241 9.03 13.47 7.14
CA SER A 241 7.94 12.51 6.97
C SER A 241 6.80 13.08 6.13
N GLY A 242 6.52 14.39 6.26
CA GLY A 242 5.50 15.07 5.46
C GLY A 242 5.83 15.10 3.98
N LEU A 243 7.09 15.36 3.60
CA LEU A 243 7.52 15.29 2.21
C LEU A 243 7.33 13.88 1.63
N PHE A 244 7.72 12.83 2.38
CA PHE A 244 7.55 11.45 1.93
C PHE A 244 6.07 11.10 1.76
N LEU A 245 5.23 11.45 2.72
CA LEU A 245 3.82 11.13 2.71
C LEU A 245 3.02 11.91 1.67
N LEU A 246 3.27 13.23 1.53
CA LEU A 246 2.41 14.10 0.71
C LEU A 246 2.96 14.41 -0.68
N ILE A 247 4.24 14.12 -0.97
CA ILE A 247 4.85 14.44 -2.26
C ILE A 247 5.44 13.21 -2.95
N ARG A 248 5.98 12.25 -2.19
CA ARG A 248 6.78 11.14 -2.74
C ARG A 248 6.17 9.75 -2.52
N LEU A 249 4.93 9.63 -2.06
CA LEU A 249 4.32 8.35 -1.67
C LEU A 249 4.17 7.33 -2.83
N TRP A 250 4.40 7.77 -4.06
CA TRP A 250 4.50 6.91 -5.24
C TRP A 250 5.86 6.18 -5.38
N GLN A 251 6.82 6.44 -4.49
CA GLN A 251 8.13 5.77 -4.46
C GLN A 251 8.18 4.73 -3.35
N GLY A 252 8.80 3.56 -3.61
CA GLY A 252 8.90 2.48 -2.61
C GLY A 252 9.55 2.93 -1.30
N LYS A 253 10.58 3.80 -1.33
CA LYS A 253 11.21 4.37 -0.12
C LYS A 253 10.23 5.20 0.73
N ALA A 254 9.28 5.87 0.11
CA ALA A 254 8.27 6.67 0.81
C ALA A 254 7.16 5.78 1.39
N VAL A 255 6.77 4.73 0.66
CA VAL A 255 5.87 3.68 1.18
C VAL A 255 6.50 3.00 2.40
N LEU A 256 7.79 2.68 2.33
CA LEU A 256 8.54 2.15 3.48
C LEU A 256 8.47 3.11 4.67
N ALA A 257 8.82 4.39 4.48
CA ALA A 257 8.88 5.37 5.56
C ALA A 257 7.49 5.77 6.11
N GLY A 258 6.49 5.95 5.24
CA GLY A 258 5.18 6.48 5.61
C GLY A 258 4.15 5.42 6.01
N ILE A 259 4.36 4.16 5.63
CA ILE A 259 3.38 3.08 5.85
C ILE A 259 4.03 1.89 6.58
N LEU A 260 5.09 1.29 6.00
CA LEU A 260 5.61 0.02 6.52
C LEU A 260 6.31 0.20 7.86
N LEU A 261 7.15 1.22 8.04
CA LEU A 261 7.79 1.51 9.33
C LEU A 261 6.77 1.85 10.44
N PRO A 262 5.77 2.72 10.22
CA PRO A 262 4.67 2.90 11.18
C PRO A 262 3.91 1.61 11.50
N LEU A 263 3.70 0.74 10.52
CA LEU A 263 3.04 -0.54 10.74
C LEU A 263 3.92 -1.53 11.53
N ILE A 264 5.23 -1.54 11.31
CA ILE A 264 6.20 -2.26 12.15
C ILE A 264 6.10 -1.77 13.61
N LEU A 265 6.04 -0.46 13.82
CA LEU A 265 5.84 0.11 15.15
C LEU A 265 4.53 -0.37 15.78
N TYR A 266 3.42 -0.33 15.02
CA TYR A 266 2.14 -0.85 15.51
C TYR A 266 2.21 -2.32 15.91
N LEU A 267 2.82 -3.18 15.08
CA LEU A 267 2.99 -4.59 15.38
C LEU A 267 3.92 -4.83 16.58
N ALA A 268 4.97 -4.02 16.72
CA ALA A 268 5.84 -4.07 17.88
C ALA A 268 5.08 -3.71 19.18
N VAL A 269 4.26 -2.66 19.16
CA VAL A 269 3.39 -2.31 20.28
C VAL A 269 2.45 -3.46 20.63
N ARG A 270 1.82 -4.09 19.62
CA ARG A 270 0.98 -5.27 19.86
C ARG A 270 1.74 -6.43 20.48
N LEU A 271 2.88 -6.77 19.91
CA LEU A 271 3.67 -7.94 20.34
C LEU A 271 4.24 -7.80 21.75
N PHE A 272 4.72 -6.61 22.10
CA PHE A 272 5.47 -6.42 23.35
C PHE A 272 4.64 -5.80 24.48
N LEU A 273 3.56 -5.07 24.15
CA LEU A 273 2.76 -4.35 25.14
C LEU A 273 1.31 -4.84 25.25
N MET A 274 0.79 -5.55 24.24
CA MET A 274 -0.62 -5.94 24.15
C MET A 274 -0.82 -7.48 24.02
N GLU A 275 0.15 -8.30 24.43
CA GLU A 275 0.08 -9.77 24.32
C GLU A 275 -0.22 -10.28 22.90
N GLY A 276 0.58 -9.81 21.92
CA GLY A 276 0.41 -10.14 20.51
C GLY A 276 0.40 -11.64 20.20
N LYS A 277 -0.27 -12.00 19.11
CA LYS A 277 -0.46 -13.40 18.68
C LYS A 277 0.69 -13.85 17.75
N ARG A 278 0.80 -15.17 17.56
CA ARG A 278 1.76 -15.74 16.59
C ARG A 278 1.59 -15.17 15.18
N ALA A 279 0.36 -14.83 14.79
CA ALA A 279 0.08 -14.21 13.49
C ALA A 279 0.76 -12.85 13.32
N ASP A 280 0.91 -12.06 14.39
CA ASP A 280 1.60 -10.75 14.33
C ASP A 280 3.10 -10.94 14.03
N TRP A 281 3.73 -12.01 14.52
CA TRP A 281 5.11 -12.37 14.17
C TRP A 281 5.26 -12.72 12.68
N VAL A 282 4.28 -13.46 12.13
CA VAL A 282 4.30 -13.79 10.68
C VAL A 282 4.18 -12.52 9.84
N LEU A 283 3.29 -11.61 10.22
CA LEU A 283 3.13 -10.36 9.50
C LEU A 283 4.38 -9.46 9.62
N LEU A 284 4.97 -9.41 10.81
CA LEU A 284 6.23 -8.69 11.02
C LEU A 284 7.36 -9.26 10.17
N PHE A 285 7.46 -10.59 10.07
CA PHE A 285 8.46 -11.25 9.20
C PHE A 285 8.26 -10.91 7.71
N LEU A 286 7.03 -10.82 7.24
CA LEU A 286 6.74 -10.43 5.85
C LEU A 286 7.05 -8.95 5.56
N LEU A 287 7.17 -8.12 6.60
CA LEU A 287 7.55 -6.70 6.50
C LEU A 287 9.07 -6.47 6.46
N MET A 288 9.86 -7.43 6.91
CA MET A 288 11.33 -7.37 6.96
C MET A 288 11.97 -7.90 5.69
#